data_a66cb28b9762b4f3a693fe59f965c157
#
_entry.id   a66cb28b9762b4f3a693fe59f965c157
#
_cell.length_a   1.000
_cell.length_b   1.000
_cell.length_c   1.000
_cell.angle_alpha   90.00
_cell.angle_beta   90.00
_cell.angle_gamma   90.00
#
_symmetry.space_group_name_H-M   'P 1'
#
loop_
_entity.id
_entity.type
_entity.pdbx_description
1 polymer ?
#
loop_
_entity_poly.entity_id
_entity_poly.type
_entity_poly.pdbx_seq_one_letter_code
_entity_poly.pdbx_strand_id
1 'polypeptide(L)'
;ALGPVAGMPAARFVASHFRVMTKETAQILVAGPAVVERAFGKKMTKEELGGSEIHKLNGVTDNVADSEEDAFLQIKSFLSYLPQNIYELSEKVDCNDPIDRKEEELLSIIPKDRKRSYEMRDIVKLVFDKDSFFEMTKFFGKGIITGFARINGFPVAIFANDSNFYAGSMSAEGAQKTSRFIRLCDTFRIPIVSLVDEPGFLIGPDAERAGTILHGTEAVLATTESKVPWTTIMIRKSFGVAAAAHYGPDGYVLAWPSAESGPLPLEGGVAVAFKKEIASAKNPEAKRKELEEKMAKNQSPFPRAEAFSVHEIIDPRETRKYIALWAERIQSQLKASLMNR
;
A
#
# COMPACT_ATOMS: atom_id res chain seq x y z
N ALA A 1 -4.05 -21.82 -7.77
CA ALA A 1 -4.64 -23.12 -7.50
C ALA A 1 -6.00 -23.19 -8.18
N LEU A 2 -6.21 -24.25 -8.95
CA LEU A 2 -7.47 -24.51 -9.66
C LEU A 2 -8.28 -25.64 -8.99
N GLY A 3 -7.65 -26.36 -8.06
CA GLY A 3 -8.24 -27.47 -7.31
C GLY A 3 -7.64 -27.58 -5.91
N PRO A 4 -8.08 -28.60 -5.12
CA PRO A 4 -7.59 -28.78 -3.76
C PRO A 4 -6.14 -29.28 -3.74
N VAL A 5 -5.31 -28.66 -2.88
CA VAL A 5 -3.93 -29.07 -2.63
C VAL A 5 -3.64 -29.10 -1.14
N ALA A 6 -2.80 -30.04 -0.70
CA ALA A 6 -2.39 -30.21 0.68
C ALA A 6 -0.90 -30.56 0.78
N GLY A 7 -0.28 -30.28 1.91
CA GLY A 7 1.14 -30.58 2.17
C GLY A 7 2.10 -29.84 1.24
N MET A 8 3.03 -30.55 0.60
CA MET A 8 4.07 -29.93 -0.24
C MET A 8 3.53 -29.08 -1.41
N PRO A 9 2.49 -29.46 -2.17
CA PRO A 9 1.88 -28.59 -3.17
C PRO A 9 1.30 -27.30 -2.58
N ALA A 10 0.71 -27.35 -1.39
CA ALA A 10 0.23 -26.16 -0.68
C ALA A 10 1.40 -25.26 -0.26
N ALA A 11 2.50 -25.80 0.23
CA ALA A 11 3.71 -25.05 0.55
C ALA A 11 4.31 -24.35 -0.68
N ARG A 12 4.37 -25.03 -1.84
CA ARG A 12 4.79 -24.42 -3.11
C ARG A 12 3.88 -23.27 -3.55
N PHE A 13 2.57 -23.43 -3.38
CA PHE A 13 1.62 -22.36 -3.67
C PHE A 13 1.92 -21.12 -2.83
N VAL A 14 2.06 -21.27 -1.51
CA VAL A 14 2.32 -20.14 -0.61
C VAL A 14 3.69 -19.49 -0.85
N ALA A 15 4.68 -20.26 -1.29
CA ALA A 15 6.02 -19.77 -1.65
C ALA A 15 6.07 -19.02 -2.98
N SER A 16 5.00 -19.04 -3.78
CA SER A 16 4.94 -18.38 -5.08
C SER A 16 4.87 -16.85 -4.95
N HIS A 17 5.40 -16.13 -5.95
CA HIS A 17 5.38 -14.67 -5.99
C HIS A 17 3.97 -14.09 -6.14
N PHE A 18 3.10 -14.75 -6.92
CA PHE A 18 1.68 -14.42 -7.04
C PHE A 18 0.84 -15.67 -6.81
N ARG A 19 -0.20 -15.54 -6.01
CA ARG A 19 -1.06 -16.66 -5.58
C ARG A 19 -2.51 -16.31 -5.90
N VAL A 20 -3.11 -17.11 -6.77
CA VAL A 20 -4.53 -16.99 -7.13
C VAL A 20 -5.25 -18.31 -6.92
N MET A 21 -6.42 -18.25 -6.31
CA MET A 21 -7.31 -19.40 -6.09
C MET A 21 -8.61 -19.18 -6.85
N THR A 22 -9.10 -20.23 -7.53
CA THR A 22 -10.47 -20.24 -8.04
C THR A 22 -11.48 -20.42 -6.92
N LYS A 23 -12.61 -19.72 -7.00
CA LYS A 23 -13.73 -19.91 -6.07
C LYS A 23 -14.25 -21.35 -6.14
N GLU A 24 -14.73 -21.86 -5.01
CA GLU A 24 -15.43 -23.14 -4.85
C GLU A 24 -14.63 -24.39 -5.25
N THR A 25 -13.70 -24.29 -6.21
CA THR A 25 -12.94 -25.45 -6.71
C THR A 25 -11.58 -25.59 -6.04
N ALA A 26 -10.91 -24.48 -5.68
CA ALA A 26 -9.58 -24.51 -5.08
C ALA A 26 -9.63 -24.46 -3.55
N GLN A 27 -8.90 -25.35 -2.91
CA GLN A 27 -8.67 -25.32 -1.46
C GLN A 27 -7.18 -25.51 -1.17
N ILE A 28 -6.63 -24.74 -0.25
CA ILE A 28 -5.26 -24.84 0.24
C ILE A 28 -5.29 -25.37 1.66
N LEU A 29 -4.71 -26.54 1.90
CA LEU A 29 -4.86 -27.26 3.15
C LEU A 29 -3.49 -27.63 3.75
N VAL A 30 -3.34 -27.49 5.05
CA VAL A 30 -2.24 -28.10 5.80
C VAL A 30 -2.42 -29.61 5.79
N ALA A 31 -3.65 -30.06 6.11
CA ALA A 31 -4.06 -31.47 6.09
C ALA A 31 -5.50 -31.58 5.59
N GLY A 32 -5.82 -32.69 4.92
CA GLY A 32 -7.15 -32.96 4.41
C GLY A 32 -8.18 -33.30 5.51
N PRO A 33 -9.49 -33.25 5.17
CA PRO A 33 -10.60 -33.48 6.12
C PRO A 33 -10.49 -34.75 6.97
N ALA A 34 -10.06 -35.88 6.39
CA ALA A 34 -9.93 -37.13 7.11
C ALA A 34 -8.89 -37.09 8.25
N VAL A 35 -7.80 -36.34 8.06
CA VAL A 35 -6.78 -36.15 9.09
C VAL A 35 -7.31 -35.23 10.21
N VAL A 36 -8.03 -34.16 9.84
CA VAL A 36 -8.66 -33.25 10.77
C VAL A 36 -9.75 -33.93 11.60
N GLU A 37 -10.59 -34.75 10.95
CA GLU A 37 -11.64 -35.53 11.65
C GLU A 37 -11.01 -36.49 12.67
N ARG A 38 -9.92 -37.20 12.30
CA ARG A 38 -9.22 -38.08 13.24
C ARG A 38 -8.60 -37.32 14.43
N ALA A 39 -8.06 -36.12 14.19
CA ALA A 39 -7.37 -35.34 15.22
C ALA A 39 -8.36 -34.64 16.18
N PHE A 40 -9.46 -34.13 15.68
CA PHE A 40 -10.38 -33.27 16.43
C PHE A 40 -11.76 -33.86 16.67
N GLY A 41 -12.07 -35.04 16.06
CA GLY A 41 -13.37 -35.69 16.17
C GLY A 41 -14.50 -34.95 15.44
N LYS A 42 -14.19 -33.96 14.60
CA LYS A 42 -15.16 -33.11 13.89
C LYS A 42 -15.04 -33.28 12.39
N LYS A 43 -16.13 -33.60 11.73
CA LYS A 43 -16.20 -33.59 10.24
C LYS A 43 -16.25 -32.17 9.74
N MET A 44 -15.41 -31.88 8.76
CA MET A 44 -15.35 -30.59 8.05
C MET A 44 -15.14 -30.85 6.56
N THR A 45 -15.68 -29.98 5.73
CA THR A 45 -15.44 -29.99 4.28
C THR A 45 -14.09 -29.36 3.96
N LYS A 46 -13.57 -29.59 2.76
CA LYS A 46 -12.35 -28.93 2.25
C LYS A 46 -12.54 -27.40 2.21
N GLU A 47 -13.73 -26.93 1.84
CA GLU A 47 -14.06 -25.51 1.74
C GLU A 47 -14.06 -24.84 3.13
N GLU A 48 -14.67 -25.48 4.13
CA GLU A 48 -14.64 -24.97 5.52
C GLU A 48 -13.23 -24.96 6.14
N LEU A 49 -12.32 -25.80 5.65
CA LEU A 49 -10.94 -25.85 6.16
C LEU A 49 -10.00 -24.87 5.46
N GLY A 50 -10.14 -24.68 4.16
CA GLY A 50 -9.15 -23.92 3.40
C GLY A 50 -9.65 -23.46 2.04
N GLY A 51 -10.92 -23.08 1.93
CA GLY A 51 -11.48 -22.46 0.74
C GLY A 51 -10.99 -21.04 0.49
N SER A 52 -11.28 -20.51 -0.67
CA SER A 52 -10.84 -19.19 -1.11
C SER A 52 -11.34 -18.07 -0.20
N GLU A 53 -12.55 -18.19 0.36
CA GLU A 53 -13.14 -17.21 1.27
C GLU A 53 -12.36 -17.07 2.59
N ILE A 54 -11.73 -18.16 3.06
CA ILE A 54 -10.85 -18.12 4.24
C ILE A 54 -9.51 -17.52 3.87
N HIS A 55 -8.92 -17.99 2.77
CA HIS A 55 -7.53 -17.68 2.43
C HIS A 55 -7.33 -16.28 1.85
N LYS A 56 -8.35 -15.64 1.30
CA LYS A 56 -8.29 -14.22 0.93
C LYS A 56 -8.20 -13.28 2.14
N LEU A 57 -8.67 -13.72 3.32
CA LEU A 57 -8.69 -12.91 4.54
C LEU A 57 -7.45 -13.06 5.41
N ASN A 58 -6.69 -14.15 5.24
CA ASN A 58 -5.49 -14.45 6.04
C ASN A 58 -4.17 -14.35 5.23
N GLY A 59 -4.25 -13.87 3.98
CA GLY A 59 -3.07 -13.63 3.14
C GLY A 59 -2.42 -14.89 2.56
N VAL A 60 -3.03 -16.06 2.65
CA VAL A 60 -2.55 -17.30 1.98
C VAL A 60 -2.71 -17.16 0.46
N THR A 61 -3.77 -16.54 -0.02
CA THR A 61 -3.90 -16.19 -1.45
C THR A 61 -3.85 -14.66 -1.62
N ASP A 62 -3.30 -14.19 -2.74
CA ASP A 62 -3.31 -12.77 -3.10
C ASP A 62 -4.65 -12.39 -3.72
N ASN A 63 -5.10 -13.15 -4.70
CA ASN A 63 -6.33 -12.89 -5.42
C ASN A 63 -7.21 -14.13 -5.48
N VAL A 64 -8.50 -13.91 -5.69
CA VAL A 64 -9.49 -14.96 -5.95
C VAL A 64 -10.04 -14.74 -7.36
N ALA A 65 -10.15 -15.81 -8.11
CA ALA A 65 -10.68 -15.82 -9.47
C ALA A 65 -12.06 -16.47 -9.50
N ASP A 66 -12.95 -15.93 -10.32
CA ASP A 66 -14.32 -16.45 -10.47
C ASP A 66 -14.37 -17.74 -11.29
N SER A 67 -13.37 -17.99 -12.17
CA SER A 67 -13.22 -19.18 -12.97
C SER A 67 -11.73 -19.51 -13.22
N GLU A 68 -11.46 -20.63 -13.89
CA GLU A 68 -10.09 -20.95 -14.35
C GLU A 68 -9.61 -19.96 -15.40
N GLU A 69 -10.47 -19.53 -16.31
CA GLU A 69 -10.16 -18.52 -17.33
C GLU A 69 -9.78 -17.20 -16.68
N ASP A 70 -10.54 -16.77 -15.66
CA ASP A 70 -10.21 -15.56 -14.90
C ASP A 70 -8.88 -15.71 -14.16
N ALA A 71 -8.59 -16.88 -13.57
CA ALA A 71 -7.30 -17.14 -12.96
C ALA A 71 -6.15 -17.00 -13.95
N PHE A 72 -6.29 -17.52 -15.18
CA PHE A 72 -5.28 -17.36 -16.24
C PHE A 72 -5.15 -15.91 -16.71
N LEU A 73 -6.25 -15.15 -16.79
CA LEU A 73 -6.19 -13.72 -17.11
C LEU A 73 -5.43 -12.94 -16.04
N GLN A 74 -5.69 -13.20 -14.76
CA GLN A 74 -4.97 -12.57 -13.65
C GLN A 74 -3.49 -12.94 -13.64
N ILE A 75 -3.12 -14.21 -13.95
CA ILE A 75 -1.72 -14.65 -14.07
C ILE A 75 -1.03 -13.90 -15.23
N LYS A 76 -1.67 -13.82 -16.41
CA LYS A 76 -1.13 -13.09 -17.57
C LYS A 76 -0.95 -11.61 -17.24
N SER A 77 -1.92 -11.01 -16.57
CA SER A 77 -1.86 -9.61 -16.13
C SER A 77 -0.67 -9.40 -15.19
N PHE A 78 -0.51 -10.23 -14.16
CA PHE A 78 0.64 -10.18 -13.25
C PHE A 78 1.97 -10.31 -14.01
N LEU A 79 2.10 -11.30 -14.87
CA LEU A 79 3.33 -11.55 -15.64
C LEU A 79 3.66 -10.41 -16.61
N SER A 80 2.66 -9.68 -17.10
CA SER A 80 2.89 -8.56 -18.03
C SER A 80 3.67 -7.40 -17.42
N TYR A 81 3.70 -7.27 -16.08
CA TYR A 81 4.47 -6.25 -15.37
C TYR A 81 5.91 -6.69 -15.08
N LEU A 82 6.21 -7.97 -15.22
CA LEU A 82 7.50 -8.52 -14.83
C LEU A 82 8.44 -8.69 -16.04
N PRO A 83 9.76 -8.67 -15.81
CA PRO A 83 10.72 -9.04 -16.85
C PRO A 83 10.66 -10.55 -17.11
N GLN A 84 11.24 -10.98 -18.23
CA GLN A 84 11.37 -12.40 -18.59
C GLN A 84 12.15 -13.20 -17.53
N ASN A 85 13.10 -12.54 -16.89
CA ASN A 85 13.92 -13.10 -15.82
C ASN A 85 14.49 -11.98 -14.94
N ILE A 86 15.10 -12.33 -13.81
CA ILE A 86 15.64 -11.37 -12.84
C ILE A 86 16.89 -10.61 -13.30
N TYR A 87 17.45 -10.92 -14.47
CA TYR A 87 18.62 -10.24 -15.05
C TYR A 87 18.23 -9.18 -16.08
N GLU A 88 16.95 -8.99 -16.30
CA GLU A 88 16.38 -7.99 -17.20
C GLU A 88 15.49 -7.01 -16.45
N LEU A 89 15.17 -5.90 -17.09
CA LEU A 89 14.13 -4.97 -16.62
C LEU A 89 12.85 -5.24 -17.37
N SER A 90 11.74 -4.94 -16.72
CA SER A 90 10.43 -4.97 -17.38
C SER A 90 10.36 -3.97 -18.50
N GLU A 91 9.79 -4.38 -19.62
CA GLU A 91 9.71 -3.55 -20.82
C GLU A 91 8.65 -2.44 -20.67
N LYS A 92 9.00 -1.28 -21.25
CA LYS A 92 8.02 -0.25 -21.51
C LYS A 92 7.08 -0.72 -22.62
N VAL A 93 5.77 -0.57 -22.43
CA VAL A 93 4.78 -0.81 -23.49
C VAL A 93 4.37 0.51 -24.15
N ASP A 94 3.81 0.43 -25.35
CA ASP A 94 3.23 1.59 -26.01
C ASP A 94 2.08 2.15 -25.18
N CYS A 95 2.06 3.47 -25.02
CA CYS A 95 1.05 4.18 -24.26
C CYS A 95 0.50 5.36 -25.06
N ASN A 96 -0.80 5.35 -25.30
CA ASN A 96 -1.50 6.44 -25.99
C ASN A 96 -2.10 7.47 -25.00
N ASP A 97 -1.92 7.26 -23.70
CA ASP A 97 -2.44 8.14 -22.66
C ASP A 97 -1.45 9.29 -22.43
N PRO A 98 -1.82 10.56 -22.70
CA PRO A 98 -0.87 11.68 -22.66
C PRO A 98 -0.18 11.81 -21.30
N ILE A 99 1.10 12.09 -21.33
CA ILE A 99 1.94 12.24 -20.11
C ILE A 99 1.47 13.44 -19.25
N ASP A 100 0.96 14.47 -19.90
CA ASP A 100 0.49 15.72 -19.29
C ASP A 100 -1.03 15.76 -19.11
N ARG A 101 -1.73 14.62 -19.21
CA ARG A 101 -3.16 14.50 -18.93
C ARG A 101 -3.45 15.02 -17.52
N LYS A 102 -4.41 15.93 -17.42
CA LYS A 102 -4.87 16.53 -16.16
C LYS A 102 -6.32 16.16 -15.92
N GLU A 103 -6.60 15.68 -14.71
CA GLU A 103 -7.95 15.33 -14.26
C GLU A 103 -8.41 16.30 -13.18
N GLU A 104 -9.43 17.10 -13.50
CA GLU A 104 -9.96 18.15 -12.61
C GLU A 104 -10.53 17.56 -11.30
N GLU A 105 -11.00 16.32 -11.34
CA GLU A 105 -11.53 15.61 -10.16
C GLU A 105 -10.50 15.51 -9.02
N LEU A 106 -9.20 15.47 -9.33
CA LEU A 106 -8.13 15.42 -8.33
C LEU A 106 -8.10 16.64 -7.42
N LEU A 107 -8.64 17.80 -7.84
CA LEU A 107 -8.72 19.00 -7.01
C LEU A 107 -9.77 18.90 -5.88
N SER A 108 -10.77 18.04 -6.04
CA SER A 108 -11.89 17.90 -5.11
C SER A 108 -12.02 16.52 -4.48
N ILE A 109 -11.17 15.56 -4.88
CA ILE A 109 -11.26 14.16 -4.43
C ILE A 109 -10.98 14.00 -2.94
N ILE A 110 -10.15 14.88 -2.37
CA ILE A 110 -9.86 14.89 -0.93
C ILE A 110 -10.92 15.74 -0.21
N PRO A 111 -11.74 15.13 0.68
CA PRO A 111 -12.75 15.87 1.42
C PRO A 111 -12.12 16.96 2.31
N LYS A 112 -12.76 18.13 2.37
CA LYS A 112 -12.36 19.21 3.31
C LYS A 112 -12.53 18.77 4.77
N ASP A 113 -13.54 17.96 5.05
CA ASP A 113 -13.70 17.33 6.36
C ASP A 113 -12.68 16.20 6.52
N ARG A 114 -11.74 16.40 7.42
CA ARG A 114 -10.63 15.47 7.71
C ARG A 114 -11.07 14.09 8.19
N LYS A 115 -12.30 13.96 8.70
CA LYS A 115 -12.87 12.69 9.21
C LYS A 115 -13.49 11.85 8.11
N ARG A 116 -13.78 12.43 6.95
CA ARG A 116 -14.37 11.70 5.83
C ARG A 116 -13.31 10.92 5.06
N SER A 117 -13.64 9.68 4.73
CA SER A 117 -12.86 8.85 3.81
C SER A 117 -13.12 9.27 2.36
N TYR A 118 -12.27 8.78 1.48
CA TYR A 118 -12.38 8.89 0.02
C TYR A 118 -11.81 7.62 -0.61
N GLU A 119 -12.06 7.40 -1.90
CA GLU A 119 -11.59 6.20 -2.60
C GLU A 119 -10.19 6.46 -3.22
N MET A 120 -9.15 5.93 -2.59
CA MET A 120 -7.78 6.05 -3.09
C MET A 120 -7.60 5.37 -4.46
N ARG A 121 -8.38 4.33 -4.75
CA ARG A 121 -8.34 3.65 -6.05
C ARG A 121 -8.76 4.54 -7.20
N ASP A 122 -9.61 5.55 -6.93
CA ASP A 122 -9.98 6.53 -7.96
C ASP A 122 -8.80 7.47 -8.25
N ILE A 123 -8.01 7.86 -7.24
CA ILE A 123 -6.75 8.58 -7.48
C ILE A 123 -5.80 7.74 -8.36
N VAL A 124 -5.66 6.44 -8.06
CA VAL A 124 -4.83 5.54 -8.88
C VAL A 124 -5.32 5.51 -10.33
N LYS A 125 -6.63 5.36 -10.57
CA LYS A 125 -7.20 5.35 -11.94
C LYS A 125 -7.00 6.67 -12.68
N LEU A 126 -7.10 7.79 -11.98
CA LEU A 126 -6.95 9.13 -12.58
C LEU A 126 -5.49 9.47 -12.89
N VAL A 127 -4.54 8.97 -12.11
CA VAL A 127 -3.13 9.31 -12.24
C VAL A 127 -2.39 8.37 -13.21
N PHE A 128 -2.59 7.06 -13.10
CA PHE A 128 -1.84 6.06 -13.89
C PHE A 128 -2.46 5.84 -15.27
N ASP A 129 -1.81 5.06 -16.10
CA ASP A 129 -2.30 4.72 -17.44
C ASP A 129 -3.64 4.01 -17.32
N LYS A 130 -4.58 4.38 -18.19
CA LYS A 130 -5.96 3.85 -18.17
C LYS A 130 -5.94 2.33 -18.20
N ASP A 131 -6.78 1.73 -17.35
CA ASP A 131 -6.99 0.28 -17.23
C ASP A 131 -5.72 -0.53 -16.90
N SER A 132 -4.65 0.14 -16.46
CA SER A 132 -3.40 -0.52 -16.13
C SER A 132 -3.28 -0.97 -14.67
N PHE A 133 -4.20 -0.65 -13.78
CA PHE A 133 -4.06 -1.01 -12.38
C PHE A 133 -4.48 -2.46 -12.10
N PHE A 134 -3.52 -3.28 -11.70
CA PHE A 134 -3.71 -4.67 -11.24
C PHE A 134 -3.53 -4.74 -9.73
N GLU A 135 -4.63 -4.71 -8.98
CA GLU A 135 -4.61 -4.79 -7.51
C GLU A 135 -4.31 -6.19 -7.04
N MET A 136 -3.41 -6.31 -6.06
CA MET A 136 -3.04 -7.56 -5.40
C MET A 136 -3.46 -7.54 -3.93
N THR A 137 -3.88 -8.70 -3.43
CA THR A 137 -4.14 -8.92 -1.99
C THR A 137 -5.20 -7.96 -1.41
N LYS A 138 -6.23 -7.66 -2.19
CA LYS A 138 -7.28 -6.67 -1.85
C LYS A 138 -7.97 -6.94 -0.51
N PHE A 139 -8.15 -8.19 -0.12
CA PHE A 139 -8.97 -8.59 1.03
C PHE A 139 -8.18 -8.78 2.33
N PHE A 140 -6.85 -8.89 2.26
CA PHE A 140 -5.96 -8.99 3.41
C PHE A 140 -5.26 -7.65 3.66
N GLY A 141 -5.16 -7.22 4.92
CA GLY A 141 -4.56 -5.93 5.27
C GLY A 141 -5.23 -4.75 4.54
N LYS A 142 -6.55 -4.64 4.61
CA LYS A 142 -7.40 -3.77 3.77
C LYS A 142 -7.07 -2.28 3.86
N GLY A 143 -6.47 -1.81 4.98
CA GLY A 143 -6.00 -0.43 5.10
C GLY A 143 -4.86 -0.06 4.15
N ILE A 144 -4.28 -1.07 3.49
CA ILE A 144 -3.17 -0.91 2.54
C ILE A 144 -3.59 -1.44 1.16
N ILE A 145 -3.32 -0.68 0.13
CA ILE A 145 -3.49 -1.03 -1.29
C ILE A 145 -2.12 -1.37 -1.86
N THR A 146 -2.01 -2.52 -2.51
CA THR A 146 -0.82 -2.95 -3.24
C THR A 146 -1.20 -3.47 -4.61
N GLY A 147 -0.37 -3.23 -5.60
CA GLY A 147 -0.60 -3.71 -6.96
C GLY A 147 0.39 -3.13 -7.94
N PHE A 148 0.24 -3.47 -9.20
CA PHE A 148 1.04 -2.92 -10.28
C PHE A 148 0.18 -2.03 -11.17
N ALA A 149 0.81 -1.02 -11.76
CA ALA A 149 0.21 -0.15 -12.75
C ALA A 149 1.26 0.23 -13.81
N ARG A 150 0.84 1.04 -14.78
CA ARG A 150 1.77 1.64 -15.72
C ARG A 150 1.65 3.16 -15.67
N ILE A 151 2.76 3.80 -15.94
CA ILE A 151 2.85 5.26 -16.10
C ILE A 151 3.67 5.56 -17.34
N ASN A 152 3.05 6.17 -18.36
CA ASN A 152 3.66 6.36 -19.67
C ASN A 152 4.25 5.04 -20.24
N GLY A 153 3.54 3.92 -20.04
CA GLY A 153 3.94 2.58 -20.43
C GLY A 153 4.96 1.88 -19.52
N PHE A 154 5.65 2.59 -18.63
CA PHE A 154 6.58 2.00 -17.67
C PHE A 154 5.85 1.27 -16.55
N PRO A 155 6.21 0.02 -16.22
CA PRO A 155 5.63 -0.68 -15.08
C PRO A 155 6.14 -0.07 -13.77
N VAL A 156 5.20 0.14 -12.84
CA VAL A 156 5.46 0.64 -11.49
C VAL A 156 4.61 -0.13 -10.48
N ALA A 157 5.10 -0.25 -9.27
CA ALA A 157 4.37 -0.78 -8.14
C ALA A 157 3.62 0.34 -7.43
N ILE A 158 2.38 0.09 -7.04
CA ILE A 158 1.55 1.00 -6.27
C ILE A 158 1.50 0.53 -4.82
N PHE A 159 1.85 1.42 -3.91
CA PHE A 159 1.71 1.26 -2.48
C PHE A 159 0.94 2.45 -1.92
N ALA A 160 -0.24 2.22 -1.35
CA ALA A 160 -1.12 3.31 -0.92
C ALA A 160 -1.96 2.92 0.31
N ASN A 161 -2.51 3.91 1.01
CA ASN A 161 -3.45 3.69 2.10
C ASN A 161 -4.89 3.71 1.59
N ASP A 162 -5.76 2.89 2.19
CA ASP A 162 -7.20 2.91 1.98
C ASP A 162 -7.90 3.51 3.20
N SER A 163 -8.31 4.76 3.11
CA SER A 163 -8.94 5.48 4.21
C SER A 163 -10.32 4.94 4.62
N ASN A 164 -10.92 4.06 3.81
CA ASN A 164 -12.18 3.39 4.11
C ASN A 164 -12.01 2.30 5.18
N PHE A 165 -10.78 1.82 5.40
CA PHE A 165 -10.47 0.82 6.42
C PHE A 165 -9.52 1.41 7.47
N TYR A 166 -9.96 1.43 8.73
CA TYR A 166 -9.16 1.96 9.85
C TYR A 166 -8.63 3.39 9.62
N ALA A 167 -9.37 4.20 8.85
CA ALA A 167 -8.95 5.54 8.41
C ALA A 167 -7.60 5.59 7.68
N GLY A 168 -7.16 4.47 7.11
CA GLY A 168 -5.86 4.30 6.45
C GLY A 168 -4.75 3.78 7.35
N SER A 169 -5.00 3.54 8.66
CA SER A 169 -3.97 3.07 9.60
C SER A 169 -3.42 1.70 9.21
N MET A 170 -2.11 1.53 9.35
CA MET A 170 -1.43 0.27 9.10
C MET A 170 -1.68 -0.74 10.24
N SER A 171 -2.43 -1.80 9.96
CA SER A 171 -2.62 -2.94 10.87
C SER A 171 -1.45 -3.94 10.75
N ALA A 172 -1.41 -4.96 11.63
CA ALA A 172 -0.44 -6.05 11.54
C ALA A 172 -0.50 -6.75 10.17
N GLU A 173 -1.70 -7.03 9.67
CA GLU A 173 -1.90 -7.64 8.34
C GLU A 173 -1.45 -6.68 7.22
N GLY A 174 -1.75 -5.37 7.36
CA GLY A 174 -1.30 -4.34 6.43
C GLY A 174 0.23 -4.28 6.34
N ALA A 175 0.90 -4.37 7.48
CA ALA A 175 2.37 -4.38 7.57
C ALA A 175 2.98 -5.64 6.96
N GLN A 176 2.41 -6.83 7.21
CA GLN A 176 2.83 -8.09 6.59
C GLN A 176 2.68 -8.05 5.06
N LYS A 177 1.54 -7.54 4.58
CA LYS A 177 1.29 -7.30 3.16
C LYS A 177 2.33 -6.36 2.55
N THR A 178 2.62 -5.25 3.21
CA THR A 178 3.61 -4.25 2.79
C THR A 178 4.99 -4.87 2.66
N SER A 179 5.49 -5.55 3.70
CA SER A 179 6.81 -6.20 3.70
C SER A 179 6.95 -7.19 2.55
N ARG A 180 5.94 -8.01 2.32
CA ARG A 180 5.94 -9.00 1.24
C ARG A 180 5.94 -8.33 -0.13
N PHE A 181 5.13 -7.28 -0.31
CA PHE A 181 5.02 -6.56 -1.57
C PHE A 181 6.32 -5.83 -1.95
N ILE A 182 6.97 -5.16 -0.99
CA ILE A 182 8.26 -4.50 -1.21
C ILE A 182 9.32 -5.51 -1.66
N ARG A 183 9.42 -6.67 -0.98
CA ARG A 183 10.36 -7.74 -1.37
C ARG A 183 10.08 -8.30 -2.76
N LEU A 184 8.81 -8.36 -3.17
CA LEU A 184 8.43 -8.72 -4.54
C LEU A 184 8.94 -7.69 -5.55
N CYS A 185 8.75 -6.40 -5.26
CA CYS A 185 9.24 -5.30 -6.10
C CYS A 185 10.77 -5.33 -6.23
N ASP A 186 11.49 -5.54 -5.13
CA ASP A 186 12.95 -5.66 -5.13
C ASP A 186 13.44 -6.87 -5.96
N THR A 187 12.72 -8.01 -5.88
CA THR A 187 13.08 -9.21 -6.65
C THR A 187 13.04 -8.96 -8.15
N PHE A 188 12.03 -8.26 -8.63
CA PHE A 188 11.81 -8.00 -10.06
C PHE A 188 12.21 -6.58 -10.49
N ARG A 189 12.79 -5.79 -9.61
CA ARG A 189 13.21 -4.39 -9.87
C ARG A 189 12.08 -3.51 -10.38
N ILE A 190 10.90 -3.65 -9.83
CA ILE A 190 9.77 -2.79 -10.14
C ILE A 190 9.84 -1.56 -9.23
N PRO A 191 10.00 -0.34 -9.76
CA PRO A 191 10.06 0.87 -8.94
C PRO A 191 8.73 1.15 -8.26
N ILE A 192 8.78 1.76 -7.07
CA ILE A 192 7.61 1.92 -6.20
C ILE A 192 7.13 3.37 -6.21
N VAL A 193 5.83 3.55 -6.43
CA VAL A 193 5.10 4.79 -6.24
C VAL A 193 4.24 4.66 -4.98
N SER A 194 4.54 5.44 -3.96
CA SER A 194 3.81 5.47 -2.71
C SER A 194 2.85 6.65 -2.65
N LEU A 195 1.55 6.39 -2.46
CA LEU A 195 0.50 7.41 -2.28
C LEU A 195 0.09 7.42 -0.81
N VAL A 196 0.52 8.44 -0.07
CA VAL A 196 0.49 8.41 1.40
C VAL A 196 -0.77 9.09 1.96
N ASP A 197 -1.54 8.34 2.72
CA ASP A 197 -2.57 8.83 3.65
C ASP A 197 -2.52 8.00 4.94
N GLU A 198 -1.34 7.98 5.61
CA GLU A 198 -1.02 7.13 6.77
C GLU A 198 -1.18 7.92 8.08
N PRO A 199 -2.24 7.66 8.87
CA PRO A 199 -2.43 8.32 10.17
C PRO A 199 -1.56 7.73 11.30
N GLY A 200 -0.92 6.58 11.07
CA GLY A 200 -0.12 5.85 12.02
C GLY A 200 -0.48 4.36 12.08
N PHE A 201 0.23 3.60 12.89
CA PHE A 201 -0.15 2.21 13.17
C PHE A 201 -1.53 2.13 13.80
N LEU A 202 -2.26 1.05 13.50
CA LEU A 202 -3.52 0.74 14.18
C LEU A 202 -3.24 0.53 15.68
N ILE A 203 -4.04 1.17 16.51
CA ILE A 203 -3.90 1.15 17.97
C ILE A 203 -5.07 0.42 18.64
N GLY A 204 -4.87 0.03 19.87
CA GLY A 204 -5.90 -0.61 20.70
C GLY A 204 -5.58 -2.07 21.03
N PRO A 205 -6.37 -2.68 21.96
CA PRO A 205 -6.04 -4.01 22.50
C PRO A 205 -5.91 -5.11 21.44
N ASP A 206 -6.70 -5.07 20.37
CA ASP A 206 -6.64 -6.08 19.30
C ASP A 206 -5.42 -5.88 18.42
N ALA A 207 -5.05 -4.63 18.14
CA ALA A 207 -3.82 -4.30 17.42
C ALA A 207 -2.56 -4.73 18.19
N GLU A 208 -2.55 -4.54 19.52
CA GLU A 208 -1.47 -5.02 20.38
C GLU A 208 -1.38 -6.56 20.37
N ARG A 209 -2.51 -7.26 20.50
CA ARG A 209 -2.54 -8.74 20.43
C ARG A 209 -2.10 -9.26 19.06
N ALA A 210 -2.39 -8.54 17.99
CA ALA A 210 -1.97 -8.88 16.63
C ALA A 210 -0.47 -8.60 16.38
N GLY A 211 0.24 -7.97 17.32
CA GLY A 211 1.65 -7.64 17.17
C GLY A 211 1.91 -6.54 16.13
N THR A 212 1.04 -5.54 16.06
CA THR A 212 1.14 -4.45 15.06
C THR A 212 2.50 -3.76 15.08
N ILE A 213 3.09 -3.52 16.26
CA ILE A 213 4.41 -2.89 16.35
C ILE A 213 5.53 -3.78 15.78
N LEU A 214 5.45 -5.10 15.97
CA LEU A 214 6.42 -6.06 15.42
C LEU A 214 6.37 -6.04 13.89
N HIS A 215 5.20 -6.32 13.33
CA HIS A 215 5.02 -6.36 11.87
C HIS A 215 5.20 -5.00 11.22
N GLY A 216 4.78 -3.93 11.91
CA GLY A 216 5.01 -2.56 11.46
C GLY A 216 6.48 -2.21 11.35
N THR A 217 7.30 -2.63 12.32
CA THR A 217 8.75 -2.45 12.26
C THR A 217 9.36 -3.27 11.12
N GLU A 218 8.89 -4.49 10.88
CA GLU A 218 9.31 -5.31 9.73
C GLU A 218 9.00 -4.62 8.39
N ALA A 219 7.86 -3.93 8.28
CA ALA A 219 7.51 -3.15 7.08
C ALA A 219 8.45 -1.95 6.89
N VAL A 220 8.77 -1.21 7.95
CA VAL A 220 9.72 -0.10 7.90
C VAL A 220 11.12 -0.61 7.52
N LEU A 221 11.57 -1.73 8.07
CA LEU A 221 12.84 -2.34 7.71
C LEU A 221 12.86 -2.76 6.24
N ALA A 222 11.80 -3.43 5.75
CA ALA A 222 11.71 -3.81 4.34
C ALA A 222 11.78 -2.58 3.41
N THR A 223 11.17 -1.45 3.80
CA THR A 223 11.27 -0.19 3.06
C THR A 223 12.70 0.35 3.07
N THR A 224 13.33 0.39 4.24
CA THR A 224 14.71 0.92 4.41
C THR A 224 15.74 0.09 3.65
N GLU A 225 15.53 -1.22 3.55
CA GLU A 225 16.40 -2.17 2.83
C GLU A 225 16.10 -2.26 1.33
N SER A 226 15.03 -1.61 0.86
CA SER A 226 14.59 -1.66 -0.53
C SER A 226 15.69 -1.13 -1.47
N LYS A 227 15.85 -1.81 -2.60
CA LYS A 227 16.88 -1.52 -3.61
C LYS A 227 16.33 -0.91 -4.89
N VAL A 228 15.01 -0.80 -4.99
CA VAL A 228 14.37 -0.18 -6.15
C VAL A 228 14.18 1.32 -5.91
N PRO A 229 14.12 2.13 -6.99
CA PRO A 229 13.77 3.55 -6.87
C PRO A 229 12.37 3.75 -6.30
N TRP A 230 12.22 4.80 -5.47
CA TRP A 230 10.94 5.21 -4.88
C TRP A 230 10.57 6.63 -5.27
N THR A 231 9.28 6.87 -5.46
CA THR A 231 8.68 8.20 -5.38
C THR A 231 7.50 8.17 -4.45
N THR A 232 7.41 9.17 -3.58
CA THR A 232 6.37 9.26 -2.56
C THR A 232 5.56 10.53 -2.78
N ILE A 233 4.24 10.38 -2.88
CA ILE A 233 3.30 11.49 -3.01
C ILE A 233 2.47 11.56 -1.73
N MET A 234 2.69 12.58 -0.93
CA MET A 234 1.89 12.84 0.26
C MET A 234 0.53 13.39 -0.18
N ILE A 235 -0.49 12.55 -0.13
CA ILE A 235 -1.86 12.90 -0.54
C ILE A 235 -2.58 13.65 0.59
N ARG A 236 -2.55 13.08 1.81
CA ARG A 236 -3.18 13.68 2.98
C ARG A 236 -2.34 13.46 4.24
N LYS A 237 -2.58 12.43 5.03
CA LYS A 237 -1.92 12.18 6.32
C LYS A 237 -0.58 11.48 6.14
N SER A 238 0.43 11.87 6.93
CA SER A 238 1.72 11.19 7.01
C SER A 238 2.25 11.31 8.44
N PHE A 239 1.83 10.41 9.34
CA PHE A 239 2.08 10.53 10.76
C PHE A 239 2.77 9.33 11.39
N GLY A 240 3.63 9.64 12.37
CA GLY A 240 4.25 8.66 13.23
C GLY A 240 5.21 7.71 12.52
N VAL A 241 5.55 6.60 13.19
CA VAL A 241 6.52 5.61 12.69
C VAL A 241 5.98 4.85 11.48
N ALA A 242 4.67 4.59 11.42
CA ALA A 242 4.06 3.88 10.28
C ALA A 242 4.30 4.61 8.94
N ALA A 243 4.30 5.96 8.96
CA ALA A 243 4.58 6.73 7.77
C ALA A 243 5.99 6.45 7.20
N ALA A 244 6.97 6.05 8.03
CA ALA A 244 8.31 5.73 7.55
C ALA A 244 8.32 4.57 6.53
N ALA A 245 7.33 3.66 6.58
CA ALA A 245 7.18 2.59 5.60
C ALA A 245 6.83 3.08 4.19
N HIS A 246 6.50 4.37 4.02
CA HIS A 246 6.15 4.97 2.73
C HIS A 246 7.32 5.70 2.04
N TYR A 247 8.46 5.80 2.70
CA TYR A 247 9.60 6.56 2.21
C TYR A 247 10.80 5.64 2.02
N GLY A 248 10.99 5.17 0.78
CA GLY A 248 12.15 4.37 0.42
C GLY A 248 13.46 5.18 0.43
N PRO A 249 14.61 4.50 0.42
CA PRO A 249 15.91 5.16 0.36
C PRO A 249 16.02 6.09 -0.85
N ASP A 250 16.56 7.29 -0.65
CA ASP A 250 16.77 8.31 -1.70
C ASP A 250 15.49 8.62 -2.52
N GLY A 251 14.31 8.47 -1.89
CA GLY A 251 13.02 8.64 -2.54
C GLY A 251 12.75 10.09 -2.95
N TYR A 252 12.16 10.29 -4.14
CA TYR A 252 11.65 11.57 -4.59
C TYR A 252 10.31 11.85 -3.93
N VAL A 253 10.24 12.86 -3.06
CA VAL A 253 9.06 13.17 -2.23
C VAL A 253 8.32 14.39 -2.77
N LEU A 254 7.07 14.20 -3.11
CA LEU A 254 6.14 15.24 -3.55
C LEU A 254 5.00 15.36 -2.53
N ALA A 255 4.38 16.53 -2.46
CA ALA A 255 3.21 16.73 -1.62
C ALA A 255 2.08 17.45 -2.35
N TRP A 256 0.85 17.03 -2.09
CA TRP A 256 -0.32 17.83 -2.42
C TRP A 256 -0.51 18.93 -1.36
N PRO A 257 -1.18 20.04 -1.68
CA PRO A 257 -1.52 21.08 -0.68
C PRO A 257 -2.38 20.55 0.48
N SER A 258 -3.09 19.44 0.30
CA SER A 258 -3.87 18.73 1.32
C SER A 258 -3.04 17.88 2.29
N ALA A 259 -1.73 17.75 2.04
CA ALA A 259 -0.85 16.93 2.87
C ALA A 259 -0.65 17.51 4.27
N GLU A 260 -0.55 16.60 5.24
CA GLU A 260 -0.27 16.93 6.64
C GLU A 260 0.71 15.89 7.20
N SER A 261 1.66 16.33 8.00
CA SER A 261 2.66 15.42 8.56
C SER A 261 3.12 15.82 9.95
N GLY A 262 3.57 14.84 10.72
CA GLY A 262 4.07 15.09 12.07
C GLY A 262 4.20 13.81 12.90
N PRO A 263 4.55 13.94 14.18
CA PRO A 263 4.66 12.80 15.08
C PRO A 263 3.28 12.16 15.39
N LEU A 264 2.23 12.97 15.48
CA LEU A 264 0.86 12.52 15.78
C LEU A 264 -0.15 13.35 14.98
N PRO A 265 -1.30 12.77 14.59
CA PRO A 265 -2.43 13.53 14.04
C PRO A 265 -2.88 14.65 14.97
N LEU A 266 -3.44 15.70 14.40
CA LEU A 266 -3.78 16.94 15.10
C LEU A 266 -4.56 16.73 16.40
N GLU A 267 -5.64 15.97 16.32
CA GLU A 267 -6.58 15.75 17.44
C GLU A 267 -5.90 15.00 18.62
N GLY A 268 -5.13 13.97 18.29
CA GLY A 268 -4.37 13.20 19.29
C GLY A 268 -3.16 13.98 19.81
N GLY A 269 -2.45 14.66 18.94
CA GLY A 269 -1.25 15.43 19.26
C GLY A 269 -1.51 16.56 20.25
N VAL A 270 -2.55 17.35 20.01
CA VAL A 270 -2.94 18.46 20.91
C VAL A 270 -3.40 17.94 22.26
N ALA A 271 -4.22 16.87 22.28
CA ALA A 271 -4.73 16.30 23.52
C ALA A 271 -3.60 15.75 24.42
N VAL A 272 -2.56 15.17 23.83
CA VAL A 272 -1.41 14.63 24.57
C VAL A 272 -0.41 15.71 24.96
N ALA A 273 0.05 16.51 24.00
CA ALA A 273 1.13 17.48 24.21
C ALA A 273 0.72 18.63 25.15
N PHE A 274 -0.53 19.07 25.09
CA PHE A 274 -1.02 20.25 25.80
C PHE A 274 -2.07 19.95 26.86
N LYS A 275 -2.15 18.69 27.34
CA LYS A 275 -3.15 18.24 28.32
C LYS A 275 -3.24 19.17 29.55
N LYS A 276 -2.09 19.54 30.13
CA LYS A 276 -2.03 20.40 31.32
C LYS A 276 -2.46 21.83 31.02
N GLU A 277 -2.01 22.38 29.89
CA GLU A 277 -2.31 23.75 29.46
C GLU A 277 -3.82 23.92 29.17
N ILE A 278 -4.40 22.95 28.47
CA ILE A 278 -5.85 22.92 28.20
C ILE A 278 -6.66 22.83 29.49
N ALA A 279 -6.27 21.95 30.43
CA ALA A 279 -6.98 21.74 31.68
C ALA A 279 -6.94 22.97 32.61
N SER A 280 -5.85 23.77 32.54
CA SER A 280 -5.69 24.97 33.37
C SER A 280 -6.26 26.24 32.75
N ALA A 281 -6.72 26.21 31.49
CA ALA A 281 -7.26 27.36 30.81
C ALA A 281 -8.65 27.76 31.33
N LYS A 282 -8.96 29.04 31.35
CA LYS A 282 -10.30 29.55 31.71
C LYS A 282 -11.39 28.99 30.79
N ASN A 283 -11.08 28.77 29.54
CA ASN A 283 -11.95 28.11 28.58
C ASN A 283 -11.17 26.99 27.85
N PRO A 284 -11.26 25.73 28.31
CA PRO A 284 -10.53 24.61 27.74
C PRO A 284 -10.81 24.35 26.26
N GLU A 285 -12.05 24.57 25.80
CA GLU A 285 -12.44 24.33 24.40
C GLU A 285 -11.82 25.39 23.48
N ALA A 286 -11.88 26.67 23.85
CA ALA A 286 -11.26 27.74 23.08
C ALA A 286 -9.74 27.57 23.02
N LYS A 287 -9.11 27.16 24.15
CA LYS A 287 -7.68 26.90 24.19
C LYS A 287 -7.27 25.71 23.33
N ARG A 288 -8.05 24.64 23.32
CA ARG A 288 -7.83 23.50 22.44
C ARG A 288 -7.87 23.94 20.98
N LYS A 289 -8.89 24.68 20.57
CA LYS A 289 -9.04 25.16 19.20
C LYS A 289 -7.87 26.04 18.75
N GLU A 290 -7.43 26.96 19.61
CA GLU A 290 -6.23 27.79 19.37
C GLU A 290 -4.99 26.93 19.10
N LEU A 291 -4.77 25.90 19.93
CA LEU A 291 -3.62 25.00 19.82
C LEU A 291 -3.72 24.11 18.58
N GLU A 292 -4.91 23.65 18.24
CA GLU A 292 -5.17 22.89 17.00
C GLU A 292 -4.87 23.74 15.76
N GLU A 293 -5.32 25.00 15.71
CA GLU A 293 -5.03 25.92 14.61
C GLU A 293 -3.53 26.21 14.48
N LYS A 294 -2.83 26.38 15.59
CA LYS A 294 -1.37 26.56 15.61
C LYS A 294 -0.63 25.33 15.13
N MET A 295 -1.03 24.14 15.59
CA MET A 295 -0.40 22.88 15.19
C MET A 295 -0.68 22.56 13.71
N ALA A 296 -1.89 22.82 13.22
CA ALA A 296 -2.27 22.60 11.83
C ALA A 296 -1.36 23.34 10.85
N LYS A 297 -0.99 24.60 11.15
CA LYS A 297 -0.04 25.37 10.33
C LYS A 297 1.32 24.68 10.22
N ASN A 298 1.82 24.11 11.33
CA ASN A 298 3.10 23.42 11.37
C ASN A 298 3.06 22.04 10.73
N GLN A 299 1.89 21.42 10.64
CA GLN A 299 1.69 20.11 10.02
C GLN A 299 1.47 20.18 8.51
N SER A 300 1.20 21.36 7.95
CA SER A 300 1.03 21.57 6.51
C SER A 300 2.32 21.25 5.74
N PRO A 301 2.26 21.01 4.42
CA PRO A 301 3.44 20.63 3.65
C PRO A 301 4.44 21.79 3.46
N PHE A 302 4.03 23.03 3.65
CA PHE A 302 4.87 24.19 3.38
C PHE A 302 6.13 24.27 4.26
N PRO A 303 6.06 24.14 5.61
CA PRO A 303 7.27 24.08 6.43
C PRO A 303 8.20 22.91 6.09
N ARG A 304 7.65 21.82 5.56
CA ARG A 304 8.44 20.66 5.11
C ARG A 304 9.20 20.96 3.82
N ALA A 305 8.57 21.68 2.90
CA ALA A 305 9.24 22.14 1.69
C ALA A 305 10.33 23.17 1.99
N GLU A 306 10.07 24.11 2.90
CA GLU A 306 11.09 25.09 3.38
C GLU A 306 12.30 24.39 4.02
N ALA A 307 12.09 23.27 4.71
CA ALA A 307 13.14 22.44 5.31
C ALA A 307 13.75 21.40 4.36
N PHE A 308 13.42 21.42 3.06
CA PHE A 308 13.87 20.48 2.02
C PHE A 308 13.56 18.99 2.33
N SER A 309 12.59 18.69 3.18
CA SER A 309 12.11 17.33 3.43
C SER A 309 10.97 16.90 2.47
N VAL A 310 10.45 17.84 1.69
CA VAL A 310 9.58 17.63 0.53
C VAL A 310 10.24 18.35 -0.65
N HIS A 311 10.43 17.67 -1.77
CA HIS A 311 11.11 18.25 -2.93
C HIS A 311 10.24 19.29 -3.64
N GLU A 312 8.95 19.02 -3.80
CA GLU A 312 8.01 19.95 -4.41
C GLU A 312 6.59 19.79 -3.83
N ILE A 313 5.86 20.90 -3.70
CA ILE A 313 4.41 20.91 -3.50
C ILE A 313 3.79 21.10 -4.88
N ILE A 314 3.01 20.10 -5.32
CA ILE A 314 2.49 20.03 -6.68
C ILE A 314 0.98 20.26 -6.76
N ASP A 315 0.51 20.77 -7.88
CA ASP A 315 -0.90 20.70 -8.24
C ASP A 315 -1.31 19.22 -8.36
N PRO A 316 -2.36 18.75 -7.67
CA PRO A 316 -2.83 17.37 -7.77
C PRO A 316 -3.01 16.88 -9.20
N ARG A 317 -3.44 17.72 -10.12
CA ARG A 317 -3.63 17.40 -11.55
C ARG A 317 -2.33 17.13 -12.30
N GLU A 318 -1.18 17.56 -11.77
CA GLU A 318 0.13 17.35 -12.37
C GLU A 318 0.81 16.08 -11.87
N THR A 319 0.22 15.37 -10.92
CA THR A 319 0.78 14.15 -10.30
C THR A 319 1.23 13.13 -11.36
N ARG A 320 0.39 12.89 -12.39
CA ARG A 320 0.72 12.00 -13.51
C ARG A 320 2.03 12.39 -14.18
N LYS A 321 2.16 13.66 -14.56
CA LYS A 321 3.34 14.21 -15.25
C LYS A 321 4.62 14.02 -14.42
N TYR A 322 4.56 14.35 -13.14
CA TYR A 322 5.73 14.21 -12.24
C TYR A 322 6.17 12.76 -12.11
N ILE A 323 5.23 11.84 -11.90
CA ILE A 323 5.55 10.40 -11.78
C ILE A 323 6.07 9.85 -13.11
N ALA A 324 5.50 10.26 -14.25
CA ALA A 324 5.96 9.81 -15.57
C ALA A 324 7.38 10.27 -15.87
N LEU A 325 7.71 11.53 -15.60
CA LEU A 325 9.07 12.05 -15.74
C LEU A 325 10.06 11.36 -14.79
N TRP A 326 9.63 11.07 -13.55
CA TRP A 326 10.44 10.29 -12.62
C TRP A 326 10.67 8.88 -13.14
N ALA A 327 9.63 8.17 -13.60
CA ALA A 327 9.76 6.81 -14.14
C ALA A 327 10.72 6.73 -15.34
N GLU A 328 10.78 7.77 -16.16
CA GLU A 328 11.75 7.87 -17.25
C GLU A 328 13.19 8.08 -16.75
N ARG A 329 13.38 9.00 -15.79
CA ARG A 329 14.69 9.33 -15.22
C ARG A 329 15.38 8.16 -14.52
N ILE A 330 14.61 7.34 -13.80
CA ILE A 330 15.15 6.22 -13.03
C ILE A 330 15.60 5.02 -13.89
N GLN A 331 15.33 5.01 -15.19
CA GLN A 331 15.70 3.88 -16.05
C GLN A 331 17.23 3.63 -16.07
N SER A 332 18.04 4.68 -16.01
CA SER A 332 19.51 4.55 -15.90
C SER A 332 19.93 3.91 -14.57
N GLN A 333 19.28 4.30 -13.47
CA GLN A 333 19.53 3.72 -12.14
C GLN A 333 19.12 2.24 -12.09
N LEU A 334 17.97 1.90 -12.65
CA LEU A 334 17.52 0.51 -12.76
C LEU A 334 18.48 -0.35 -13.57
N LYS A 335 18.97 0.17 -14.73
CA LYS A 335 19.98 -0.52 -15.55
C LYS A 335 21.30 -0.73 -14.79
N ALA A 336 21.76 0.27 -14.05
CA ALA A 336 22.96 0.15 -13.24
C ALA A 336 22.81 -0.91 -12.12
N SER A 337 21.63 -1.07 -11.57
CA SER A 337 21.33 -2.08 -10.53
C SER A 337 21.43 -3.53 -11.04
N LEU A 338 21.34 -3.76 -12.36
CA LEU A 338 21.57 -5.09 -12.97
C LEU A 338 23.04 -5.49 -12.95
N MET A 339 23.98 -4.52 -13.00
CA MET A 339 25.41 -4.77 -13.08
C MET A 339 26.07 -5.04 -11.73
N ASN A 340 25.38 -4.69 -10.62
CA ASN A 340 25.90 -4.76 -9.25
C ASN A 340 25.43 -6.00 -8.47
N ARG A 341 25.20 -7.12 -9.13
CA ARG A 341 24.87 -8.41 -8.51
C ARG A 341 26.03 -9.36 -8.41
#